data_edf069372afc0a660693819b5f2d3541
#
_entry.id   edf069372afc0a660693819b5f2d3541
#
_cell.length_a   1.000
_cell.length_b   1.000
_cell.length_c   1.000
_cell.angle_alpha   90.00
_cell.angle_beta   90.00
_cell.angle_gamma   90.00
#
_symmetry.space_group_name_H-M   'P 1'
#
loop_
_entity.id
_entity.type
_entity.pdbx_description
1 polymer ?
#
loop_
_entity_poly.entity_id
_entity_poly.type
_entity_poly.pdbx_seq_one_letter_code
_entity_poly.pdbx_strand_id
1 'polypeptide(L)'
;MKRTAAFLVFLTVVLLPVASAAERPTHWAARKWIRTAGRISKAAVCASQAADVLSSYRDSRIPGLHETNGFYTPGANFSMSRMVGVKSGICAAVLWGSHFSGPSEGAALTWAAIGAGISIPTAYAAINNMRLK
;
A
#
# COMPACT_ATOMS: atom_id res chain seq x y z
N MET A 1 11.18 20.68 0.20
CA MET A 1 11.98 20.19 -0.93
C MET A 1 12.53 18.76 -0.77
N LYS A 2 12.83 18.24 0.43
CA LYS A 2 13.34 16.85 0.61
C LYS A 2 12.28 15.73 0.35
N ARG A 3 10.98 16.04 0.44
CA ARG A 3 9.88 15.05 0.26
C ARG A 3 9.57 14.73 -1.20
N THR A 4 9.76 15.68 -2.12
CA THR A 4 9.59 15.50 -3.56
C THR A 4 10.67 14.63 -4.19
N ALA A 5 11.92 14.72 -3.70
CA ALA A 5 13.02 13.90 -4.18
C ALA A 5 12.84 12.40 -3.85
N ALA A 6 12.33 12.07 -2.66
CA ALA A 6 12.07 10.69 -2.26
C ALA A 6 10.96 10.05 -3.10
N PHE A 7 9.94 10.83 -3.49
CA PHE A 7 8.85 10.36 -4.33
C PHE A 7 9.30 10.08 -5.77
N LEU A 8 10.17 10.95 -6.32
CA LEU A 8 10.75 10.76 -7.65
C LEU A 8 11.72 9.58 -7.72
N VAL A 9 12.57 9.39 -6.71
CA VAL A 9 13.46 8.21 -6.62
C VAL A 9 12.67 6.92 -6.51
N PHE A 10 11.55 6.95 -5.79
CA PHE A 10 10.70 5.78 -5.65
C PHE A 10 9.94 5.44 -6.94
N LEU A 11 9.42 6.45 -7.64
CA LEU A 11 8.76 6.28 -8.93
C LEU A 11 9.74 5.69 -9.98
N THR A 12 11.00 6.12 -9.97
CA THR A 12 12.06 5.56 -10.84
C THR A 12 12.40 4.13 -10.47
N VAL A 13 12.50 3.77 -9.19
CA VAL A 13 12.81 2.39 -8.75
C VAL A 13 11.68 1.41 -9.09
N VAL A 14 10.41 1.86 -9.07
CA VAL A 14 9.26 1.02 -9.46
C VAL A 14 9.11 0.94 -10.97
N LEU A 15 9.47 1.98 -11.72
CA LEU A 15 9.33 2.02 -13.18
C LEU A 15 10.56 1.46 -13.92
N LEU A 16 11.76 1.51 -13.33
CA LEU A 16 12.98 0.99 -13.95
C LEU A 16 12.95 -0.51 -14.31
N PRO A 17 12.40 -1.43 -13.50
CA PRO A 17 12.29 -2.82 -13.92
C PRO A 17 11.29 -3.03 -15.06
N VAL A 18 10.38 -2.10 -15.29
CA VAL A 18 9.46 -2.15 -16.44
C VAL A 18 10.16 -1.72 -17.73
N ALA A 19 11.11 -0.79 -17.63
CA ALA A 19 11.83 -0.24 -18.78
C ALA A 19 13.08 -1.06 -19.16
N SER A 20 13.73 -1.74 -18.21
CA SER A 20 14.93 -2.55 -18.45
C SER A 20 14.65 -3.98 -18.95
N ALA A 21 13.39 -4.37 -19.05
CA ALA A 21 12.99 -5.62 -19.71
C ALA A 21 13.08 -5.53 -21.25
N ALA A 22 14.11 -4.87 -21.77
CA ALA A 22 14.33 -4.70 -23.22
C ALA A 22 14.79 -5.98 -23.95
N GLU A 23 15.16 -7.04 -23.25
CA GLU A 23 15.10 -8.39 -23.80
C GLU A 23 13.65 -8.86 -23.69
N ARG A 24 12.95 -8.95 -24.82
CA ARG A 24 11.56 -9.42 -24.86
C ARG A 24 11.47 -10.77 -24.14
N PRO A 25 10.99 -10.83 -22.89
CA PRO A 25 10.81 -12.09 -22.21
C PRO A 25 9.90 -12.93 -23.08
N THR A 26 10.17 -14.21 -23.20
CA THR A 26 9.25 -15.11 -23.90
C THR A 26 7.86 -14.84 -23.36
N HIS A 27 6.87 -14.74 -24.22
CA HIS A 27 5.50 -14.32 -23.90
C HIS A 27 4.92 -15.00 -22.65
N TRP A 28 5.42 -16.19 -22.35
CA TRP A 28 5.12 -17.00 -21.19
C TRP A 28 5.71 -16.44 -19.87
N ALA A 29 6.98 -16.05 -19.88
CA ALA A 29 7.66 -15.53 -18.68
C ALA A 29 7.04 -14.18 -18.25
N ALA A 30 6.73 -13.30 -19.21
CA ALA A 30 6.06 -12.03 -18.95
C ALA A 30 4.70 -12.25 -18.28
N ARG A 31 3.87 -13.17 -18.77
CA ARG A 31 2.56 -13.50 -18.18
C ARG A 31 2.67 -13.98 -16.73
N LYS A 32 3.64 -14.83 -16.44
CA LYS A 32 3.88 -15.32 -15.08
C LYS A 32 4.25 -14.19 -14.13
N TRP A 33 5.15 -13.31 -14.55
CA TRP A 33 5.57 -12.15 -13.75
C TRP A 33 4.42 -11.19 -13.48
N ILE A 34 3.63 -10.83 -14.49
CA ILE A 34 2.47 -9.94 -14.34
C ILE A 34 1.47 -10.49 -13.32
N ARG A 35 1.13 -11.77 -13.43
CA ARG A 35 0.21 -12.42 -12.46
C ARG A 35 0.78 -12.46 -11.04
N THR A 36 2.08 -12.71 -10.92
CA THR A 36 2.76 -12.72 -9.63
C THR A 36 2.79 -11.32 -9.02
N ALA A 37 3.11 -10.30 -9.80
CA ALA A 37 3.09 -8.90 -9.36
C ALA A 37 1.70 -8.50 -8.84
N GLY A 38 0.63 -8.85 -9.55
CA GLY A 38 -0.73 -8.59 -9.10
C GLY A 38 -1.08 -9.30 -7.77
N ARG A 39 -0.58 -10.52 -7.55
CA ARG A 39 -0.78 -11.24 -6.28
C ARG A 39 -0.01 -10.61 -5.12
N ILE A 40 1.27 -10.31 -5.35
CA ILE A 40 2.14 -9.66 -4.34
C ILE A 40 1.57 -8.30 -3.96
N SER A 41 1.12 -7.53 -4.93
CA SER A 41 0.57 -6.20 -4.70
C SER A 41 -0.67 -6.23 -3.79
N LYS A 42 -1.57 -7.18 -3.99
CA LYS A 42 -2.75 -7.37 -3.12
C LYS A 42 -2.36 -7.73 -1.69
N ALA A 43 -1.41 -8.65 -1.53
CA ALA A 43 -0.89 -9.01 -0.22
C ALA A 43 -0.19 -7.82 0.46
N ALA A 44 0.56 -7.03 -0.30
CA ALA A 44 1.23 -5.82 0.19
C ALA A 44 0.23 -4.75 0.68
N VAL A 45 -0.92 -4.59 0.01
CA VAL A 45 -1.98 -3.70 0.50
C VAL A 45 -2.43 -4.13 1.89
N CYS A 46 -2.83 -5.38 2.07
CA CYS A 46 -3.33 -5.85 3.36
C CYS A 46 -2.26 -5.78 4.45
N ALA A 47 -1.02 -6.16 4.14
CA ALA A 47 0.09 -6.07 5.08
C ALA A 47 0.41 -4.62 5.49
N SER A 48 0.41 -3.68 4.55
CA SER A 48 0.65 -2.26 4.85
C SER A 48 -0.46 -1.64 5.69
N GLN A 49 -1.74 -2.00 5.43
CA GLN A 49 -2.85 -1.54 6.25
C GLN A 49 -2.74 -2.08 7.68
N ALA A 50 -2.38 -3.35 7.85
CA ALA A 50 -2.17 -3.94 9.17
C ALA A 50 -1.00 -3.28 9.92
N ALA A 51 0.13 -3.04 9.25
CA ALA A 51 1.28 -2.35 9.82
C ALA A 51 0.94 -0.93 10.28
N ASP A 52 0.16 -0.19 9.50
CA ASP A 52 -0.27 1.16 9.85
C ASP A 52 -1.21 1.16 11.07
N VAL A 53 -2.15 0.21 11.15
CA VAL A 53 -3.01 0.03 12.32
C VAL A 53 -2.17 -0.26 13.57
N LEU A 54 -1.21 -1.17 13.48
CA LEU A 54 -0.37 -1.55 14.62
C LEU A 54 0.53 -0.41 15.08
N SER A 55 1.12 0.34 14.15
CA SER A 55 1.96 1.49 14.48
C SER A 55 1.15 2.60 15.14
N SER A 56 -0.01 2.95 14.59
CA SER A 56 -0.88 3.97 15.17
C SER A 56 -1.48 3.55 16.53
N TYR A 57 -1.77 2.24 16.71
CA TYR A 57 -2.19 1.74 18.02
C TYR A 57 -1.09 1.90 19.07
N ARG A 58 0.15 1.62 18.71
CA ARG A 58 1.29 1.85 19.60
C ARG A 58 1.43 3.32 19.93
N ASP A 59 1.38 4.19 18.93
CA ASP A 59 1.58 5.62 19.10
C ASP A 59 0.46 6.27 19.93
N SER A 60 -0.77 5.77 19.82
CA SER A 60 -1.90 6.25 20.63
C SER A 60 -1.73 6.03 22.13
N ARG A 61 -0.76 5.19 22.54
CA ARG A 61 -0.40 4.93 23.95
C ARG A 61 0.75 5.79 24.47
N ILE A 62 1.39 6.57 23.60
CA ILE A 62 2.50 7.44 23.98
C ILE A 62 1.93 8.81 24.34
N PRO A 63 2.12 9.29 25.59
CA PRO A 63 1.64 10.61 25.99
C PRO A 63 2.23 11.71 25.09
N GLY A 64 1.38 12.62 24.62
CA GLY A 64 1.79 13.75 23.78
C GLY A 64 1.88 13.44 22.27
N LEU A 65 1.75 12.20 21.85
CA LEU A 65 1.55 11.86 20.44
C LEU A 65 0.07 11.89 20.08
N HIS A 66 -0.26 12.64 19.06
CA HIS A 66 -1.62 12.75 18.55
C HIS A 66 -1.68 12.31 17.08
N GLU A 67 -2.69 11.50 16.76
CA GLU A 67 -3.01 11.18 15.36
C GLU A 67 -3.39 12.45 14.62
N THR A 68 -2.69 12.76 13.55
CA THR A 68 -2.92 13.98 12.75
C THR A 68 -3.98 13.78 11.67
N ASN A 69 -4.38 12.53 11.41
CA ASN A 69 -5.41 12.24 10.43
C ASN A 69 -6.81 12.45 11.04
N GLY A 70 -7.42 13.60 10.74
CA GLY A 70 -8.76 13.97 11.24
C GLY A 70 -9.87 12.97 10.92
N PHE A 71 -9.64 12.06 9.96
CA PHE A 71 -10.58 10.98 9.67
C PHE A 71 -10.68 9.95 10.79
N TYR A 72 -9.58 9.73 11.52
CA TYR A 72 -9.51 8.79 12.65
C TYR A 72 -9.66 9.47 14.01
N THR A 73 -9.76 10.80 14.03
CA THR A 73 -9.86 11.62 15.24
C THR A 73 -11.13 12.46 15.27
N PRO A 74 -12.33 11.86 15.27
CA PRO A 74 -13.58 12.61 15.35
C PRO A 74 -13.65 13.31 16.71
N GLY A 75 -13.84 14.64 16.69
CA GLY A 75 -13.92 15.44 17.92
C GLY A 75 -12.65 15.42 18.77
N ALA A 76 -11.47 15.34 18.14
CA ALA A 76 -10.15 15.29 18.77
C ALA A 76 -9.82 13.98 19.53
N ASN A 77 -10.70 12.96 19.48
CA ASN A 77 -10.44 11.67 20.08
C ASN A 77 -10.08 10.62 19.01
N PHE A 78 -8.95 9.95 19.19
CA PHE A 78 -8.54 8.86 18.31
C PHE A 78 -9.51 7.67 18.41
N SER A 79 -10.00 7.18 17.27
CA SER A 79 -10.91 6.05 17.19
C SER A 79 -10.25 4.86 16.51
N MET A 80 -9.75 3.93 17.32
CA MET A 80 -9.15 2.67 16.84
C MET A 80 -10.14 1.86 16.00
N SER A 81 -11.39 1.74 16.44
CA SER A 81 -12.41 0.97 15.72
C SER A 81 -12.67 1.53 14.34
N ARG A 82 -12.69 2.86 14.20
CA ARG A 82 -12.84 3.53 12.90
C ARG A 82 -11.63 3.28 12.01
N MET A 83 -10.44 3.38 12.55
CA MET A 83 -9.21 3.09 11.81
C MET A 83 -9.18 1.63 11.31
N VAL A 84 -9.41 0.67 12.20
CA VAL A 84 -9.48 -0.75 11.84
C VAL A 84 -10.55 -0.99 10.78
N GLY A 85 -11.74 -0.44 10.94
CA GLY A 85 -12.84 -0.58 9.97
C GLY A 85 -12.46 -0.09 8.58
N VAL A 86 -11.88 1.11 8.48
CA VAL A 86 -11.45 1.68 7.19
C VAL A 86 -10.33 0.87 6.56
N LYS A 87 -9.29 0.54 7.34
CA LYS A 87 -8.13 -0.21 6.83
C LYS A 87 -8.50 -1.63 6.40
N SER A 88 -9.35 -2.31 7.15
CA SER A 88 -9.91 -3.60 6.77
C SER A 88 -10.81 -3.50 5.54
N GLY A 89 -11.61 -2.44 5.44
CA GLY A 89 -12.44 -2.17 4.27
C GLY A 89 -11.63 -1.98 3.00
N ILE A 90 -10.50 -1.25 3.06
CA ILE A 90 -9.58 -1.09 1.92
C ILE A 90 -9.01 -2.45 1.49
N CYS A 91 -8.52 -3.26 2.43
CA CYS A 91 -8.02 -4.60 2.12
C CYS A 91 -9.11 -5.48 1.49
N ALA A 92 -10.31 -5.51 2.08
CA ALA A 92 -11.45 -6.26 1.58
C ALA A 92 -11.87 -5.80 0.17
N ALA A 93 -11.92 -4.49 -0.08
CA ALA A 93 -12.28 -3.93 -1.38
C ALA A 93 -11.27 -4.34 -2.47
N VAL A 94 -9.96 -4.34 -2.16
CA VAL A 94 -8.93 -4.77 -3.11
C VAL A 94 -9.03 -6.26 -3.40
N LEU A 95 -9.22 -7.10 -2.39
CA LEU A 95 -9.38 -8.53 -2.56
C LEU A 95 -10.65 -8.86 -3.35
N TRP A 96 -11.77 -8.26 -2.95
CA TRP A 96 -13.07 -8.45 -3.60
C TRP A 96 -13.04 -7.96 -5.05
N GLY A 97 -12.66 -6.71 -5.30
CA GLY A 97 -12.60 -6.15 -6.64
C GLY A 97 -11.69 -6.95 -7.57
N SER A 98 -10.55 -7.43 -7.05
CA SER A 98 -9.64 -8.27 -7.83
C SER A 98 -10.22 -9.64 -8.16
N HIS A 99 -11.13 -10.17 -7.35
CA HIS A 99 -11.79 -11.44 -7.62
C HIS A 99 -12.70 -11.35 -8.86
N PHE A 100 -13.44 -10.24 -8.99
CA PHE A 100 -14.37 -10.04 -10.10
C PHE A 100 -13.70 -9.57 -11.40
N SER A 101 -12.46 -9.07 -11.34
CA SER A 101 -11.75 -8.57 -12.54
C SER A 101 -11.28 -9.69 -13.46
N GLY A 102 -11.38 -10.95 -13.04
CA GLY A 102 -10.94 -12.10 -13.81
C GLY A 102 -9.41 -12.26 -13.89
N PRO A 103 -8.94 -13.32 -14.57
CA PRO A 103 -7.52 -13.69 -14.60
C PRO A 103 -6.72 -13.00 -15.72
N SER A 104 -7.21 -11.92 -16.33
CA SER A 104 -6.55 -11.24 -17.43
C SER A 104 -5.25 -10.55 -17.03
N GLU A 105 -4.32 -10.39 -17.97
CA GLU A 105 -3.07 -9.67 -17.73
C GLU A 105 -3.33 -8.19 -17.44
N GLY A 106 -4.29 -7.59 -18.14
CA GLY A 106 -4.71 -6.21 -17.90
C GLY A 106 -5.23 -6.01 -16.48
N ALA A 107 -6.10 -6.92 -16.01
CA ALA A 107 -6.56 -6.90 -14.63
C ALA A 107 -5.41 -7.04 -13.62
N ALA A 108 -4.45 -7.93 -13.87
CA ALA A 108 -3.29 -8.10 -13.00
C ALA A 108 -2.41 -6.85 -12.92
N LEU A 109 -2.17 -6.17 -14.04
CA LEU A 109 -1.43 -4.90 -14.10
C LEU A 109 -2.19 -3.78 -13.38
N THR A 110 -3.49 -3.67 -13.59
CA THR A 110 -4.33 -2.69 -12.90
C THR A 110 -4.26 -2.88 -11.40
N TRP A 111 -4.40 -4.11 -10.92
CA TRP A 111 -4.31 -4.40 -9.47
C TRP A 111 -2.90 -4.25 -8.92
N ALA A 112 -1.85 -4.48 -9.74
CA ALA A 112 -0.48 -4.16 -9.34
C ALA A 112 -0.28 -2.66 -9.14
N ALA A 113 -0.79 -1.83 -10.04
CA ALA A 113 -0.72 -0.38 -9.94
C ALA A 113 -1.53 0.17 -8.75
N ILE A 114 -2.79 -0.26 -8.60
CA ILE A 114 -3.65 0.12 -7.47
C ILE A 114 -3.00 -0.28 -6.16
N GLY A 115 -2.52 -1.51 -6.06
CA GLY A 115 -1.91 -2.00 -4.85
C GLY A 115 -0.63 -1.26 -4.49
N ALA A 116 0.23 -0.94 -5.45
CA ALA A 116 1.41 -0.12 -5.23
C ALA A 116 1.01 1.29 -4.75
N GLY A 117 0.03 1.92 -5.40
CA GLY A 117 -0.46 3.25 -5.03
C GLY A 117 -1.03 3.33 -3.62
N ILE A 118 -1.61 2.25 -3.11
CA ILE A 118 -2.15 2.19 -1.75
C ILE A 118 -1.07 1.77 -0.74
N SER A 119 -0.32 0.70 -1.02
CA SER A 119 0.60 0.10 -0.04
C SER A 119 1.80 0.98 0.28
N ILE A 120 2.32 1.71 -0.71
CA ILE A 120 3.53 2.52 -0.53
C ILE A 120 3.34 3.67 0.46
N PRO A 121 2.37 4.58 0.26
CA PRO A 121 2.16 5.66 1.22
C PRO A 121 1.76 5.13 2.60
N THR A 122 1.00 4.03 2.66
CA THR A 122 0.61 3.42 3.93
C THR A 122 1.80 2.80 4.67
N ALA A 123 2.66 2.08 3.95
CA ALA A 123 3.89 1.52 4.54
C ALA A 123 4.84 2.63 5.00
N TYR A 124 4.96 3.71 4.21
CA TYR A 124 5.75 4.87 4.61
C TYR A 124 5.23 5.51 5.90
N ALA A 125 3.91 5.69 6.02
CA ALA A 125 3.29 6.21 7.24
C ALA A 125 3.58 5.29 8.44
N ALA A 126 3.40 3.98 8.29
CA ALA A 126 3.68 3.01 9.35
C ALA A 126 5.15 3.03 9.81
N ILE A 127 6.09 3.10 8.87
CA ILE A 127 7.53 3.19 9.17
C ILE A 127 7.85 4.51 9.89
N ASN A 128 7.24 5.60 9.45
CA ASN A 128 7.46 6.90 10.07
C ASN A 128 6.93 6.93 11.51
N ASN A 129 5.76 6.38 11.75
CA ASN A 129 5.18 6.22 13.08
C ASN A 129 6.09 5.38 13.99
N MET A 130 6.65 4.27 13.49
CA MET A 130 7.55 3.42 14.29
C MET A 130 8.87 4.11 14.68
N ARG A 131 9.25 5.21 14.02
CA ARG A 131 10.46 6.00 14.34
C ARG A 131 10.22 7.08 15.39
N LEU A 132 8.97 7.40 15.67
CA LEU A 132 8.62 8.33 16.75
C LEU A 132 8.85 7.59 18.07
N LYS A 133 9.87 8.03 18.81
CA LYS A 133 10.25 7.49 20.13
C LYS A 133 10.06 8.56 21.20
#